data_8a2f798f908063ace3e0e2121cd7a61f
#
_entry.id   8a2f798f908063ace3e0e2121cd7a61f
#
_cell.length_a   1.000
_cell.length_b   1.000
_cell.length_c   1.000
_cell.angle_alpha   90.00
_cell.angle_beta   90.00
_cell.angle_gamma   90.00
#
_symmetry.space_group_name_H-M   'P 1'
#
loop_
_entity.id
_entity.type
_entity.pdbx_description
1 polymer ?
#
loop_
_entity_poly.entity_id
_entity_poly.type
_entity_poly.pdbx_seq_one_letter_code
_entity_poly.pdbx_strand_id
1 'polypeptide(L)'
;MFGQPSNWLATSLLLYIVILQHHIHNIYQPISFHFISWAMTKMRIIIILIVSLIFAVDSTPPEDPIKCTINNTTNCTITNSYGAFPDRRVCRAAEAAYPKTEAELVSIIAAATRQTRRMKAATRFSHSIPTLACPEGDAGLLISTKYLNRTLEVNASGMTMTVESGVSLREVIEAAAKAGMALPYAPYWWGLTVGGLMGTGAHGSSLWGVGSSVHDHVIRIRIVTPATEKEGYAAIRTLEEGDSDIKAARVSLGVLGVISQVTFKLEPLFKRSISFVEKNDSDLGDEAIRFGYQHEFADIKWFPSQRKVLYRVDDRVSTNASGDGLFDFIGFRARTSLLLAVIRTTEEAQEVIGDANGKCASEVVTTTATKVSAYGLTNNGVLFTGYPVIGYQNRMQSSGSCLDSLEDGLITACPWDPRVKGLFFHQTTFSISLTKAKNFIQEVQNLVALEPKSLCVLGLYDGILMRYVKASTAYLGKQEDSIDFDITYYRSKDPLAPRLYEDILEEIEQMAVFKYGALPHWGKNRNVAFQGVIDKYKSAGEFLKVKRKFDPLGLFSSEWSDQILGLKTGLSIVKDGCALEGLCVCSQDAHCAPSKGYFCRAGKVYKDAKVCVKIN
;
A
#
# COMPACT_ATOMS: atom_id res chain seq x y z
N MET A 1 -6.78 -14.47 37.02
CA MET A 1 -6.00 -13.34 37.61
C MET A 1 -5.61 -12.46 36.44
N PHE A 2 -6.36 -11.41 36.23
CA PHE A 2 -6.14 -10.47 35.12
C PHE A 2 -5.30 -9.30 35.64
N GLY A 3 -4.06 -9.16 35.14
CA GLY A 3 -3.18 -8.02 35.41
C GLY A 3 -3.47 -6.88 34.45
N GLN A 4 -3.69 -5.69 34.96
CA GLN A 4 -4.00 -4.47 34.20
C GLN A 4 -2.79 -4.01 33.36
N PRO A 5 -2.99 -3.63 32.08
CA PRO A 5 -1.95 -3.06 31.21
C PRO A 5 -2.02 -1.54 31.10
N SER A 6 -2.27 -0.79 32.19
CA SER A 6 -2.62 0.62 32.06
C SER A 6 -1.49 1.65 32.38
N ASN A 7 -0.31 1.24 32.79
CA ASN A 7 0.72 2.19 33.26
C ASN A 7 1.80 2.58 32.23
N TRP A 8 1.96 1.88 31.12
CA TRP A 8 3.10 2.08 30.22
C TRP A 8 2.92 3.22 29.22
N LEU A 9 1.70 3.47 28.73
CA LEU A 9 1.42 4.59 27.84
C LEU A 9 1.59 5.95 28.52
N ALA A 10 1.20 6.05 29.78
CA ALA A 10 1.37 7.25 30.58
C ALA A 10 2.87 7.55 30.83
N THR A 11 3.68 6.52 31.07
CA THR A 11 5.12 6.68 31.33
C THR A 11 5.88 7.08 30.06
N SER A 12 5.54 6.53 28.91
CA SER A 12 6.15 6.89 27.63
C SER A 12 5.79 8.31 27.20
N LEU A 13 4.55 8.73 27.45
CA LEU A 13 4.09 10.10 27.15
C LEU A 13 4.73 11.13 28.09
N LEU A 14 4.88 10.78 29.37
CA LEU A 14 5.61 11.62 30.35
C LEU A 14 7.08 11.80 29.99
N LEU A 15 7.73 10.72 29.55
CA LEU A 15 9.13 10.77 29.09
C LEU A 15 9.27 11.66 27.85
N TYR A 16 8.32 11.58 26.93
CA TYR A 16 8.27 12.41 25.71
C TYR A 16 8.10 13.91 26.05
N ILE A 17 7.26 14.21 27.03
CA ILE A 17 7.03 15.58 27.52
C ILE A 17 8.29 16.14 28.19
N VAL A 18 9.01 15.32 28.96
CA VAL A 18 10.25 15.72 29.65
C VAL A 18 11.38 15.99 28.66
N ILE A 19 11.51 15.15 27.62
CA ILE A 19 12.52 15.33 26.57
C ILE A 19 12.23 16.60 25.74
N LEU A 20 10.97 16.85 25.39
CA LEU A 20 10.57 18.09 24.71
C LEU A 20 10.86 19.33 25.56
N GLN A 21 10.61 19.26 26.88
CA GLN A 21 10.92 20.37 27.81
C GLN A 21 12.42 20.66 27.88
N HIS A 22 13.24 19.62 27.87
CA HIS A 22 14.71 19.79 27.96
C HIS A 22 15.28 20.39 26.66
N HIS A 23 14.75 20.04 25.49
CA HIS A 23 15.19 20.58 24.19
C HIS A 23 14.72 22.02 23.99
N ILE A 24 13.51 22.36 24.38
CA ILE A 24 12.95 23.73 24.27
C ILE A 24 13.70 24.68 25.22
N HIS A 25 14.10 24.22 26.39
CA HIS A 25 14.85 25.04 27.34
C HIS A 25 16.26 25.43 26.84
N ASN A 26 16.86 24.61 26.01
CA ASN A 26 18.21 24.86 25.48
C ASN A 26 18.25 25.70 24.18
N ILE A 27 17.10 25.96 23.55
CA ILE A 27 17.04 26.67 22.26
C ILE A 27 16.67 28.15 22.39
N TYR A 28 16.04 28.56 23.52
CA TYR A 28 15.53 29.92 23.68
C TYR A 28 16.03 30.59 24.96
N GLN A 29 17.04 31.42 24.82
CA GLN A 29 17.30 32.55 25.69
C GLN A 29 17.41 33.84 24.84
N PRO A 30 16.81 34.99 25.25
CA PRO A 30 15.83 35.30 26.32
C PRO A 30 14.51 35.88 25.77
N ILE A 31 13.41 35.21 25.98
CA ILE A 31 12.06 35.82 25.80
C ILE A 31 11.34 35.77 27.14
N SER A 32 10.60 36.83 27.49
CA SER A 32 10.06 37.06 28.81
C SER A 32 9.38 35.85 29.48
N PHE A 33 9.77 35.57 30.70
CA PHE A 33 9.35 34.45 31.56
C PHE A 33 7.82 34.26 31.67
N HIS A 34 7.04 35.30 31.50
CA HIS A 34 5.57 35.28 31.58
C HIS A 34 4.91 34.64 30.36
N PHE A 35 5.46 34.83 29.15
CA PHE A 35 4.88 34.27 27.92
C PHE A 35 5.12 32.75 27.83
N ILE A 36 6.29 32.31 28.25
CA ILE A 36 6.66 30.87 28.28
C ILE A 36 5.83 30.13 29.34
N SER A 37 5.63 30.70 30.53
CA SER A 37 4.78 30.13 31.58
C SER A 37 3.33 29.99 31.14
N TRP A 38 2.77 31.00 30.44
CA TRP A 38 1.40 30.99 29.94
C TRP A 38 1.22 29.97 28.79
N ALA A 39 2.17 29.88 27.87
CA ALA A 39 2.16 28.90 26.77
C ALA A 39 2.30 27.47 27.32
N MET A 40 3.18 27.24 28.30
CA MET A 40 3.34 25.93 28.95
C MET A 40 2.10 25.51 29.76
N THR A 41 1.42 26.44 30.40
CA THR A 41 0.17 26.14 31.13
C THR A 41 -0.97 25.79 30.15
N LYS A 42 -1.12 26.52 29.05
CA LYS A 42 -2.08 26.17 27.99
C LYS A 42 -1.76 24.82 27.35
N MET A 43 -0.49 24.55 27.07
CA MET A 43 -0.06 23.26 26.52
C MET A 43 -0.34 22.10 27.50
N ARG A 44 -0.15 22.29 28.81
CA ARG A 44 -0.52 21.31 29.84
C ARG A 44 -2.02 21.06 29.90
N ILE A 45 -2.85 22.12 29.82
CA ILE A 45 -4.30 21.99 29.78
C ILE A 45 -4.76 21.27 28.51
N ILE A 46 -4.18 21.59 27.36
CA ILE A 46 -4.45 20.90 26.08
C ILE A 46 -4.05 19.44 26.17
N ILE A 47 -2.90 19.12 26.74
CA ILE A 47 -2.44 17.72 26.92
C ILE A 47 -3.34 16.97 27.88
N ILE A 48 -3.79 17.59 28.98
CA ILE A 48 -4.72 16.98 29.94
C ILE A 48 -6.10 16.77 29.30
N LEU A 49 -6.59 17.72 28.50
CA LEU A 49 -7.83 17.58 27.72
C LEU A 49 -7.72 16.50 26.65
N ILE A 50 -6.58 16.40 25.97
CA ILE A 50 -6.29 15.33 25.01
C ILE A 50 -6.25 13.97 25.71
N VAL A 51 -5.60 13.86 26.85
CA VAL A 51 -5.53 12.62 27.65
C VAL A 51 -6.90 12.23 28.20
N SER A 52 -7.71 13.19 28.65
CA SER A 52 -9.06 12.91 29.18
C SER A 52 -10.10 12.59 28.09
N LEU A 53 -9.92 13.10 26.86
CA LEU A 53 -10.75 12.73 25.69
C LEU A 53 -10.37 11.38 25.07
N ILE A 54 -9.18 10.84 25.40
CA ILE A 54 -8.75 9.51 24.95
C ILE A 54 -9.68 8.37 25.43
N PHE A 55 -10.50 8.61 26.44
CA PHE A 55 -11.37 7.60 27.05
C PHE A 55 -12.82 7.55 26.50
N ALA A 56 -13.16 8.20 25.41
CA ALA A 56 -14.55 8.39 25.03
C ALA A 56 -14.93 8.15 23.55
N VAL A 57 -14.12 7.47 22.73
CA VAL A 57 -14.46 7.26 21.31
C VAL A 57 -14.43 5.77 20.96
N ASP A 58 -15.55 5.19 20.61
CA ASP A 58 -15.66 3.85 20.04
C ASP A 58 -15.04 3.81 18.64
N SER A 59 -14.03 2.96 18.44
CA SER A 59 -13.57 2.60 17.10
C SER A 59 -14.29 1.34 16.64
N THR A 60 -14.83 1.43 15.44
CA THR A 60 -15.46 0.28 14.79
C THR A 60 -14.50 -0.33 13.75
N PRO A 61 -14.68 -1.60 13.43
CA PRO A 61 -13.91 -2.32 12.40
C PRO A 61 -13.89 -1.63 11.05
N PRO A 62 -12.87 -1.91 10.20
CA PRO A 62 -12.97 -1.59 8.78
C PRO A 62 -14.29 -2.12 8.24
N GLU A 63 -15.07 -1.23 7.63
CA GLU A 63 -16.36 -1.60 7.07
C GLU A 63 -16.18 -2.55 5.87
N ASP A 64 -17.22 -3.33 5.57
CA ASP A 64 -17.27 -4.09 4.32
C ASP A 64 -17.11 -3.11 3.14
N PRO A 65 -16.19 -3.35 2.18
CA PRO A 65 -16.00 -2.48 1.03
C PRO A 65 -17.23 -2.41 0.13
N ILE A 66 -18.09 -3.41 0.19
CA ILE A 66 -19.35 -3.46 -0.54
C ILE A 66 -20.48 -2.99 0.37
N LYS A 67 -21.15 -1.92 -0.02
CA LYS A 67 -22.32 -1.36 0.67
C LYS A 67 -23.52 -1.42 -0.26
N CYS A 68 -24.57 -2.15 0.15
CA CYS A 68 -25.82 -2.30 -0.58
C CYS A 68 -26.98 -1.67 0.20
N THR A 69 -27.88 -0.96 -0.50
CA THR A 69 -28.99 -0.25 0.15
C THR A 69 -30.25 -1.10 0.30
N ILE A 70 -30.37 -2.20 -0.45
CA ILE A 70 -31.54 -3.08 -0.43
C ILE A 70 -31.08 -4.48 -0.09
N ASN A 71 -31.65 -5.08 0.96
CA ASN A 71 -31.41 -6.47 1.42
C ASN A 71 -29.93 -6.87 1.54
N ASN A 72 -29.03 -5.91 1.77
CA ASN A 72 -27.57 -6.09 1.82
C ASN A 72 -26.92 -6.72 0.57
N THR A 73 -27.64 -6.85 -0.52
CA THR A 73 -27.15 -7.47 -1.76
C THR A 73 -27.51 -6.72 -3.03
N THR A 74 -28.39 -5.72 -2.98
CA THR A 74 -28.90 -5.01 -4.18
C THR A 74 -28.62 -3.51 -4.08
N ASN A 75 -28.43 -2.86 -5.22
CA ASN A 75 -28.04 -1.46 -5.35
C ASN A 75 -26.78 -1.15 -4.54
N CYS A 76 -25.67 -1.69 -4.99
CA CYS A 76 -24.41 -1.72 -4.27
C CYS A 76 -23.42 -0.68 -4.76
N THR A 77 -22.56 -0.25 -3.87
CA THR A 77 -21.34 0.49 -4.18
C THR A 77 -20.14 -0.28 -3.65
N ILE A 78 -18.97 -0.10 -4.27
CA ILE A 78 -17.72 -0.63 -3.74
C ILE A 78 -16.74 0.51 -3.47
N THR A 79 -16.08 0.43 -2.32
CA THR A 79 -15.06 1.36 -1.86
C THR A 79 -13.85 0.59 -1.35
N ASN A 80 -12.85 1.31 -0.85
CA ASN A 80 -11.75 0.73 -0.10
C ASN A 80 -12.06 0.79 1.40
N SER A 81 -12.09 -0.35 2.09
CA SER A 81 -12.42 -0.41 3.52
C SER A 81 -11.49 0.41 4.41
N TYR A 82 -10.25 0.61 3.99
CA TYR A 82 -9.25 1.34 4.75
C TYR A 82 -9.07 2.78 4.30
N GLY A 83 -9.81 3.25 3.27
CA GLY A 83 -9.61 4.57 2.68
C GLY A 83 -8.27 4.80 2.00
N ALA A 84 -7.42 3.75 1.93
CA ALA A 84 -6.18 3.78 1.19
C ALA A 84 -6.46 3.87 -0.31
N PHE A 85 -5.61 4.58 -1.04
CA PHE A 85 -5.72 4.78 -2.49
C PHE A 85 -7.12 5.27 -2.93
N PRO A 86 -7.67 6.31 -2.31
CA PRO A 86 -8.99 6.79 -2.68
C PRO A 86 -8.95 7.29 -4.13
N ASP A 87 -9.70 6.67 -5.00
CA ASP A 87 -10.13 7.33 -6.21
C ASP A 87 -11.50 7.98 -5.94
N ARG A 88 -11.82 9.03 -6.67
CA ARG A 88 -13.08 9.75 -6.49
C ARG A 88 -14.20 9.15 -7.34
N ARG A 89 -13.95 8.04 -7.99
CA ARG A 89 -14.94 7.34 -8.81
C ARG A 89 -15.88 6.58 -7.86
N VAL A 90 -17.16 6.78 -8.06
CA VAL A 90 -18.20 5.97 -7.41
C VAL A 90 -18.46 4.74 -8.28
N CYS A 91 -18.01 3.59 -7.82
CA CYS A 91 -18.28 2.31 -8.47
C CYS A 91 -19.60 1.74 -7.97
N ARG A 92 -20.53 1.53 -8.90
CA ARG A 92 -21.87 0.98 -8.64
C ARG A 92 -22.01 -0.41 -9.24
N ALA A 93 -22.87 -1.21 -8.63
CA ALA A 93 -23.28 -2.52 -9.12
C ALA A 93 -24.76 -2.76 -8.75
N ALA A 94 -25.48 -3.48 -9.60
CA ALA A 94 -26.86 -3.84 -9.29
C ALA A 94 -26.94 -4.74 -8.05
N GLU A 95 -25.95 -5.63 -7.91
CA GLU A 95 -26.01 -6.71 -6.94
C GLU A 95 -24.63 -7.13 -6.45
N ALA A 96 -24.59 -7.69 -5.25
CA ALA A 96 -23.43 -8.36 -4.68
C ALA A 96 -23.76 -9.79 -4.26
N ALA A 97 -22.88 -10.73 -4.58
CA ALA A 97 -22.95 -12.14 -4.19
C ALA A 97 -21.80 -12.50 -3.25
N TYR A 98 -22.08 -13.39 -2.31
CA TYR A 98 -21.17 -13.78 -1.23
C TYR A 98 -21.04 -15.32 -1.15
N PRO A 99 -20.36 -15.98 -2.12
CA PRO A 99 -20.19 -17.43 -2.11
C PRO A 99 -19.39 -17.89 -0.87
N LYS A 100 -19.84 -18.99 -0.26
CA LYS A 100 -19.19 -19.66 0.87
C LYS A 100 -18.39 -20.90 0.43
N THR A 101 -18.63 -21.36 -0.78
CA THR A 101 -17.96 -22.52 -1.37
C THR A 101 -17.63 -22.29 -2.85
N GLU A 102 -16.67 -23.04 -3.38
CA GLU A 102 -16.34 -23.00 -4.81
C GLU A 102 -17.55 -23.41 -5.67
N ALA A 103 -18.38 -24.36 -5.19
CA ALA A 103 -19.60 -24.76 -5.91
C ALA A 103 -20.63 -23.63 -6.01
N GLU A 104 -20.84 -22.87 -4.93
CA GLU A 104 -21.68 -21.67 -4.97
C GLU A 104 -21.11 -20.62 -5.92
N LEU A 105 -19.76 -20.41 -5.92
CA LEU A 105 -19.09 -19.50 -6.83
C LEU A 105 -19.33 -19.90 -8.30
N VAL A 106 -19.20 -21.20 -8.63
CA VAL A 106 -19.51 -21.73 -9.97
C VAL A 106 -20.96 -21.42 -10.36
N SER A 107 -21.91 -21.67 -9.47
CA SER A 107 -23.32 -21.41 -9.72
C SER A 107 -23.63 -19.92 -9.99
N ILE A 108 -22.99 -19.02 -9.23
CA ILE A 108 -23.13 -17.57 -9.39
C ILE A 108 -22.55 -17.12 -10.74
N ILE A 109 -21.34 -17.57 -11.10
CA ILE A 109 -20.71 -17.23 -12.38
C ILE A 109 -21.52 -17.81 -13.55
N ALA A 110 -22.01 -19.05 -13.43
CA ALA A 110 -22.86 -19.65 -14.47
C ALA A 110 -24.14 -18.87 -14.72
N ALA A 111 -24.83 -18.45 -13.66
CA ALA A 111 -26.05 -17.64 -13.77
C ALA A 111 -25.77 -16.27 -14.42
N ALA A 112 -24.70 -15.59 -14.01
CA ALA A 112 -24.32 -14.31 -14.57
C ALA A 112 -23.84 -14.43 -16.04
N THR A 113 -23.11 -15.50 -16.38
CA THR A 113 -22.67 -15.77 -17.74
C THR A 113 -23.83 -16.02 -18.69
N ARG A 114 -24.84 -16.82 -18.25
CA ARG A 114 -26.06 -17.05 -19.03
C ARG A 114 -26.81 -15.75 -19.34
N GLN A 115 -26.74 -14.78 -18.43
CA GLN A 115 -27.36 -13.46 -18.58
C GLN A 115 -26.43 -12.44 -19.26
N THR A 116 -25.25 -12.84 -19.70
CA THR A 116 -24.21 -11.94 -20.25
C THR A 116 -23.92 -10.75 -19.33
N ARG A 117 -24.01 -10.95 -18.04
CA ARG A 117 -23.86 -9.92 -17.01
C ARG A 117 -22.40 -9.70 -16.66
N ARG A 118 -21.94 -8.45 -16.60
CA ARG A 118 -20.58 -8.11 -16.18
C ARG A 118 -20.38 -8.39 -14.70
N MET A 119 -19.18 -8.86 -14.35
CA MET A 119 -18.81 -9.29 -13.01
C MET A 119 -17.45 -8.74 -12.61
N LYS A 120 -17.23 -8.48 -11.33
CA LYS A 120 -15.91 -8.23 -10.74
C LYS A 120 -15.80 -8.92 -9.39
N ALA A 121 -14.61 -9.46 -9.12
CA ALA A 121 -14.27 -9.96 -7.80
C ALA A 121 -13.89 -8.81 -6.87
N ALA A 122 -14.42 -8.83 -5.64
CA ALA A 122 -14.01 -7.96 -4.55
C ALA A 122 -13.43 -8.79 -3.42
N THR A 123 -12.30 -8.37 -2.87
CA THR A 123 -11.68 -9.05 -1.73
C THR A 123 -12.24 -8.55 -0.41
N ARG A 124 -11.97 -9.24 0.70
CA ARG A 124 -12.53 -8.97 2.03
C ARG A 124 -12.44 -7.49 2.44
N PHE A 125 -11.30 -6.84 2.19
CA PHE A 125 -11.06 -5.46 2.59
C PHE A 125 -10.90 -4.51 1.41
N SER A 126 -10.77 -5.03 0.19
CA SER A 126 -10.54 -4.24 -1.04
C SER A 126 -9.44 -3.19 -0.86
N HIS A 127 -8.26 -3.62 -0.34
CA HIS A 127 -7.13 -2.74 -0.04
C HIS A 127 -6.33 -2.39 -1.31
N SER A 128 -6.98 -1.72 -2.25
CA SER A 128 -6.40 -1.24 -3.50
C SER A 128 -7.28 -0.12 -4.09
N ILE A 129 -6.94 0.38 -5.27
CA ILE A 129 -7.81 1.34 -5.97
C ILE A 129 -9.17 0.68 -6.28
N PRO A 130 -10.31 1.28 -5.87
CA PRO A 130 -11.64 0.69 -6.04
C PRO A 130 -11.99 0.33 -7.47
N THR A 131 -11.44 1.04 -8.44
CA THR A 131 -11.68 0.84 -9.88
C THR A 131 -11.31 -0.57 -10.38
N LEU A 132 -10.38 -1.27 -9.71
CA LEU A 132 -10.04 -2.68 -10.01
C LEU A 132 -11.21 -3.64 -9.80
N ALA A 133 -12.06 -3.37 -8.81
CA ALA A 133 -13.22 -4.19 -8.47
C ALA A 133 -14.55 -3.61 -9.02
N CYS A 134 -14.48 -2.60 -9.89
CA CYS A 134 -15.66 -1.94 -10.46
C CYS A 134 -16.19 -2.74 -11.68
N PRO A 135 -17.41 -3.33 -11.62
CA PRO A 135 -17.95 -4.12 -12.72
C PRO A 135 -18.48 -3.28 -13.87
N GLU A 136 -18.54 -1.96 -13.68
CA GLU A 136 -19.05 -0.97 -14.61
C GLU A 136 -20.56 -1.09 -14.91
N GLY A 137 -21.23 0.06 -14.84
CA GLY A 137 -22.66 0.18 -15.07
C GLY A 137 -23.53 -0.32 -13.91
N ASP A 138 -24.78 0.11 -13.91
CA ASP A 138 -25.73 -0.19 -12.84
C ASP A 138 -26.25 -1.64 -12.88
N ALA A 139 -25.92 -2.43 -13.90
CA ALA A 139 -26.34 -3.83 -14.07
C ALA A 139 -25.30 -4.86 -13.59
N GLY A 140 -24.09 -4.43 -13.20
CA GLY A 140 -22.98 -5.30 -12.85
C GLY A 140 -23.22 -6.14 -11.57
N LEU A 141 -22.44 -7.22 -11.43
CA LEU A 141 -22.41 -8.10 -10.24
C LEU A 141 -21.05 -8.00 -9.56
N LEU A 142 -21.04 -7.71 -8.27
CA LEU A 142 -19.88 -7.85 -7.40
C LEU A 142 -19.88 -9.27 -6.79
N ILE A 143 -18.74 -9.93 -6.81
CA ILE A 143 -18.55 -11.24 -6.19
C ILE A 143 -17.52 -11.07 -5.06
N SER A 144 -17.99 -11.08 -3.82
CA SER A 144 -17.12 -10.97 -2.65
C SER A 144 -16.52 -12.32 -2.28
N THR A 145 -15.20 -12.39 -2.21
CA THR A 145 -14.48 -13.62 -1.80
C THR A 145 -14.32 -13.75 -0.28
N LYS A 146 -14.92 -12.87 0.53
CA LYS A 146 -14.69 -12.79 1.98
C LYS A 146 -15.02 -14.08 2.74
N TYR A 147 -15.94 -14.90 2.24
CA TYR A 147 -16.32 -16.16 2.86
C TYR A 147 -15.62 -17.39 2.27
N LEU A 148 -14.81 -17.21 1.22
CA LEU A 148 -13.86 -18.22 0.74
C LEU A 148 -12.56 -18.07 1.53
N ASN A 149 -12.58 -18.40 2.81
CA ASN A 149 -11.54 -18.04 3.78
C ASN A 149 -10.99 -19.23 4.58
N ARG A 150 -11.07 -20.45 4.03
CA ARG A 150 -10.56 -21.65 4.67
C ARG A 150 -9.13 -21.97 4.26
N THR A 151 -8.32 -22.42 5.21
CA THR A 151 -7.10 -23.21 4.93
C THR A 151 -7.54 -24.64 4.63
N LEU A 152 -7.31 -25.09 3.40
CA LEU A 152 -7.80 -26.38 2.90
C LEU A 152 -6.82 -27.51 3.18
N GLU A 153 -5.53 -27.26 3.03
CA GLU A 153 -4.47 -28.24 3.22
C GLU A 153 -3.20 -27.59 3.74
N VAL A 154 -2.53 -28.23 4.68
CA VAL A 154 -1.18 -27.89 5.15
C VAL A 154 -0.33 -29.15 5.10
N ASN A 155 0.60 -29.21 4.14
CA ASN A 155 1.49 -30.34 3.94
C ASN A 155 2.92 -29.96 4.30
N ALA A 156 3.31 -30.17 5.55
CA ALA A 156 4.64 -29.82 6.04
C ALA A 156 5.76 -30.65 5.35
N SER A 157 5.51 -31.93 5.03
CA SER A 157 6.51 -32.76 4.35
C SER A 157 6.75 -32.34 2.90
N GLY A 158 5.70 -31.87 2.21
CA GLY A 158 5.78 -31.33 0.85
C GLY A 158 6.14 -29.85 0.81
N MET A 159 6.22 -29.16 1.95
CA MET A 159 6.39 -27.70 2.03
C MET A 159 5.35 -26.95 1.19
N THR A 160 4.09 -27.35 1.29
CA THR A 160 3.00 -26.72 0.54
C THR A 160 1.80 -26.38 1.45
N MET A 161 1.06 -25.35 1.07
CA MET A 161 -0.19 -24.98 1.73
C MET A 161 -1.21 -24.51 0.69
N THR A 162 -2.42 -25.08 0.76
CA THR A 162 -3.54 -24.68 -0.09
C THR A 162 -4.57 -23.90 0.74
N VAL A 163 -4.93 -22.72 0.26
CA VAL A 163 -5.88 -21.83 0.89
C VAL A 163 -6.89 -21.29 -0.10
N GLU A 164 -8.06 -20.89 0.39
CA GLU A 164 -9.04 -20.15 -0.40
C GLU A 164 -8.63 -18.67 -0.55
N SER A 165 -9.13 -18.03 -1.59
CA SER A 165 -8.69 -16.69 -2.00
C SER A 165 -9.02 -15.57 -1.02
N GLY A 166 -9.98 -15.75 -0.14
CA GLY A 166 -10.36 -14.78 0.89
C GLY A 166 -9.56 -14.90 2.20
N VAL A 167 -8.68 -15.90 2.33
CA VAL A 167 -7.72 -16.00 3.46
C VAL A 167 -6.80 -14.80 3.45
N SER A 168 -6.59 -14.16 4.60
CA SER A 168 -5.67 -13.03 4.72
C SER A 168 -4.20 -13.49 4.74
N LEU A 169 -3.31 -12.59 4.35
CA LEU A 169 -1.86 -12.82 4.44
C LEU A 169 -1.43 -13.19 5.87
N ARG A 170 -2.03 -12.55 6.88
CA ARG A 170 -1.82 -12.88 8.30
C ARG A 170 -2.13 -14.34 8.59
N GLU A 171 -3.32 -14.81 8.20
CA GLU A 171 -3.74 -16.20 8.40
C GLU A 171 -2.81 -17.18 7.69
N VAL A 172 -2.33 -16.85 6.47
CA VAL A 172 -1.33 -17.66 5.75
C VAL A 172 -0.01 -17.74 6.52
N ILE A 173 0.53 -16.60 6.97
CA ILE A 173 1.81 -16.54 7.70
C ILE A 173 1.73 -17.32 9.01
N GLU A 174 0.64 -17.15 9.77
CA GLU A 174 0.45 -17.82 11.07
C GLU A 174 0.24 -19.33 10.91
N ALA A 175 -0.56 -19.77 9.92
CA ALA A 175 -0.79 -21.18 9.65
C ALA A 175 0.49 -21.89 9.18
N ALA A 176 1.28 -21.23 8.30
CA ALA A 176 2.58 -21.74 7.87
C ALA A 176 3.53 -21.89 9.06
N ALA A 177 3.64 -20.87 9.92
CA ALA A 177 4.54 -20.90 11.08
C ALA A 177 4.17 -22.00 12.09
N LYS A 178 2.87 -22.22 12.34
CA LYS A 178 2.38 -23.32 13.20
C LYS A 178 2.79 -24.70 12.66
N ALA A 179 2.95 -24.83 11.35
CA ALA A 179 3.40 -26.06 10.69
C ALA A 179 4.93 -26.13 10.48
N GLY A 180 5.71 -25.22 11.09
CA GLY A 180 7.16 -25.17 10.92
C GLY A 180 7.62 -24.66 9.55
N MET A 181 6.76 -23.95 8.83
CA MET A 181 7.00 -23.42 7.50
C MET A 181 6.93 -21.87 7.49
N ALA A 182 7.43 -21.26 6.42
CA ALA A 182 7.36 -19.83 6.17
C ALA A 182 7.08 -19.52 4.71
N LEU A 183 6.25 -18.49 4.46
CA LEU A 183 6.28 -17.75 3.21
C LEU A 183 7.48 -16.78 3.29
N PRO A 184 8.51 -16.93 2.46
CA PRO A 184 9.77 -16.21 2.68
C PRO A 184 9.64 -14.71 2.48
N TYR A 185 8.89 -14.29 1.47
CA TYR A 185 8.72 -12.87 1.13
C TYR A 185 7.24 -12.52 1.06
N ALA A 186 6.86 -11.44 1.69
CA ALA A 186 5.47 -10.97 1.73
C ALA A 186 5.41 -9.44 1.87
N PRO A 187 4.32 -8.80 1.42
CA PRO A 187 4.04 -7.40 1.71
C PRO A 187 4.02 -7.13 3.22
N TYR A 188 4.29 -5.89 3.60
CA TYR A 188 4.35 -5.52 5.02
C TYR A 188 2.97 -5.43 5.68
N TRP A 189 1.93 -5.15 4.91
CA TRP A 189 0.57 -5.09 5.40
C TRP A 189 -0.12 -6.46 5.36
N TRP A 190 -0.53 -6.96 6.51
CA TRP A 190 -1.11 -8.30 6.66
C TRP A 190 -2.59 -8.41 6.33
N GLY A 191 -3.28 -7.29 6.15
CA GLY A 191 -4.70 -7.26 5.79
C GLY A 191 -5.01 -7.58 4.33
N LEU A 192 -4.01 -7.92 3.51
CA LEU A 192 -4.22 -8.35 2.14
C LEU A 192 -4.77 -9.78 2.12
N THR A 193 -5.68 -10.08 1.17
CA THR A 193 -6.14 -11.45 0.95
C THR A 193 -5.40 -12.12 -0.19
N VAL A 194 -5.36 -13.45 -0.19
CA VAL A 194 -4.64 -14.25 -1.21
C VAL A 194 -5.10 -13.91 -2.63
N GLY A 195 -6.40 -13.78 -2.87
CA GLY A 195 -6.92 -13.36 -4.17
C GLY A 195 -6.46 -11.95 -4.59
N GLY A 196 -6.37 -11.02 -3.63
CA GLY A 196 -5.86 -9.67 -3.86
C GLY A 196 -4.36 -9.64 -4.16
N LEU A 197 -3.57 -10.47 -3.47
CA LEU A 197 -2.13 -10.63 -3.73
C LEU A 197 -1.87 -11.07 -5.19
N MET A 198 -2.67 -12.03 -5.70
CA MET A 198 -2.59 -12.48 -7.09
C MET A 198 -3.17 -11.46 -8.07
N GLY A 199 -4.20 -10.73 -7.66
CA GLY A 199 -4.85 -9.74 -8.52
C GLY A 199 -3.94 -8.58 -8.92
N THR A 200 -3.04 -8.15 -8.06
CA THR A 200 -2.22 -6.94 -8.24
C THR A 200 -0.71 -7.19 -8.24
N GLY A 201 -0.26 -8.43 -8.12
CA GLY A 201 1.16 -8.76 -8.11
C GLY A 201 1.90 -8.23 -6.88
N ALA A 202 1.27 -8.35 -5.70
CA ALA A 202 1.85 -7.86 -4.46
C ALA A 202 3.16 -8.57 -4.09
N HIS A 203 4.10 -7.80 -3.50
CA HIS A 203 5.46 -8.27 -3.26
C HIS A 203 6.04 -7.76 -1.94
N GLY A 204 7.05 -8.45 -1.43
CA GLY A 204 7.90 -8.01 -0.34
C GLY A 204 9.06 -7.12 -0.81
N SER A 205 10.26 -7.35 -0.27
CA SER A 205 11.49 -6.68 -0.70
C SER A 205 12.63 -7.68 -0.71
N SER A 206 13.11 -8.07 -1.90
CA SER A 206 14.28 -8.93 -2.10
C SER A 206 14.66 -9.06 -3.56
N LEU A 207 15.97 -9.22 -3.82
CA LEU A 207 16.52 -9.68 -5.12
C LEU A 207 16.96 -11.15 -5.07
N TRP A 208 16.76 -11.82 -3.93
CA TRP A 208 17.28 -13.17 -3.70
C TRP A 208 16.26 -14.26 -4.06
N GLY A 209 16.75 -15.49 -4.16
CA GLY A 209 15.90 -16.66 -4.40
C GLY A 209 15.10 -16.58 -5.72
N VAL A 210 13.88 -17.09 -5.71
CA VAL A 210 12.97 -17.08 -6.87
C VAL A 210 12.32 -15.72 -7.10
N GLY A 211 12.29 -14.86 -6.10
CA GLY A 211 11.72 -13.51 -6.18
C GLY A 211 10.97 -13.08 -4.92
N SER A 212 10.78 -11.77 -4.78
CA SER A 212 10.08 -11.17 -3.64
C SER A 212 8.56 -11.09 -3.84
N SER A 213 8.04 -11.41 -5.01
CA SER A 213 6.62 -11.38 -5.31
C SER A 213 5.92 -12.62 -4.77
N VAL A 214 4.79 -12.44 -4.08
CA VAL A 214 4.06 -13.58 -3.48
C VAL A 214 3.64 -14.60 -4.53
N HIS A 215 3.29 -14.15 -5.72
CA HIS A 215 2.86 -15.01 -6.82
C HIS A 215 3.97 -15.90 -7.39
N ASP A 216 5.26 -15.60 -7.16
CA ASP A 216 6.37 -16.44 -7.59
C ASP A 216 6.52 -17.70 -6.71
N HIS A 217 5.88 -17.71 -5.53
CA HIS A 217 5.79 -18.86 -4.63
C HIS A 217 4.52 -19.69 -4.82
N VAL A 218 3.75 -19.43 -5.88
CA VAL A 218 2.50 -20.14 -6.18
C VAL A 218 2.75 -21.22 -7.20
N ILE A 219 2.37 -22.46 -6.86
CA ILE A 219 2.52 -23.65 -7.71
C ILE A 219 1.21 -24.14 -8.32
N ARG A 220 0.05 -23.71 -7.76
CA ARG A 220 -1.26 -24.04 -8.29
C ARG A 220 -2.25 -22.93 -8.04
N ILE A 221 -3.08 -22.64 -9.04
CA ILE A 221 -4.22 -21.71 -8.93
C ILE A 221 -5.47 -22.42 -9.44
N ARG A 222 -6.57 -22.35 -8.68
CA ARG A 222 -7.91 -22.67 -9.18
C ARG A 222 -8.66 -21.38 -9.43
N ILE A 223 -9.21 -21.24 -10.61
CA ILE A 223 -9.94 -20.06 -11.04
C ILE A 223 -11.27 -20.49 -11.68
N VAL A 224 -12.36 -19.84 -11.28
CA VAL A 224 -13.68 -20.06 -11.88
C VAL A 224 -13.89 -18.98 -12.96
N THR A 225 -14.13 -19.43 -14.17
CA THR A 225 -14.25 -18.59 -15.38
C THR A 225 -15.61 -18.75 -16.02
N PRO A 226 -16.09 -17.79 -16.81
CA PRO A 226 -17.17 -18.01 -17.76
C PRO A 226 -16.85 -19.18 -18.68
N ALA A 227 -17.88 -19.87 -19.14
CA ALA A 227 -17.74 -20.99 -20.05
C ALA A 227 -18.94 -21.07 -21.01
N THR A 228 -18.86 -21.97 -21.97
CA THR A 228 -19.96 -22.22 -22.94
C THR A 228 -21.16 -22.88 -22.29
N GLU A 229 -22.29 -22.86 -22.97
CA GLU A 229 -23.50 -23.60 -22.53
C GLU A 229 -23.21 -25.09 -22.34
N LYS A 230 -22.41 -25.69 -23.22
CA LYS A 230 -22.02 -27.12 -23.12
C LYS A 230 -21.23 -27.43 -21.85
N GLU A 231 -20.53 -26.44 -21.30
CA GLU A 231 -19.78 -26.53 -20.05
C GLU A 231 -20.60 -26.03 -18.84
N GLY A 232 -21.89 -25.73 -19.00
CA GLY A 232 -22.75 -25.22 -17.94
C GLY A 232 -22.58 -23.74 -17.62
N TYR A 233 -22.03 -22.96 -18.52
CA TYR A 233 -21.79 -21.50 -18.43
C TYR A 233 -20.71 -21.07 -17.43
N ALA A 234 -20.12 -22.00 -16.65
CA ALA A 234 -18.96 -21.73 -15.82
C ALA A 234 -18.07 -22.96 -15.74
N ALA A 235 -16.74 -22.74 -15.69
CA ALA A 235 -15.75 -23.82 -15.57
C ALA A 235 -14.72 -23.51 -14.49
N ILE A 236 -14.33 -24.55 -13.73
CA ILE A 236 -13.18 -24.49 -12.86
C ILE A 236 -11.94 -24.86 -13.69
N ARG A 237 -10.98 -23.95 -13.73
CA ARG A 237 -9.68 -24.21 -14.36
C ARG A 237 -8.63 -24.37 -13.27
N THR A 238 -7.99 -25.54 -13.25
CA THR A 238 -6.86 -25.79 -12.36
C THR A 238 -5.58 -25.60 -13.17
N LEU A 239 -4.75 -24.67 -12.73
CA LEU A 239 -3.50 -24.29 -13.38
C LEU A 239 -2.35 -24.71 -12.47
N GLU A 240 -1.46 -25.54 -13.01
CA GLU A 240 -0.27 -26.05 -12.32
C GLU A 240 0.98 -25.24 -12.75
N GLU A 241 2.07 -25.38 -12.01
CA GLU A 241 3.32 -24.66 -12.27
C GLU A 241 3.87 -24.86 -13.70
N GLY A 242 3.61 -26.03 -14.31
CA GLY A 242 3.99 -26.34 -15.69
C GLY A 242 3.12 -25.68 -16.77
N ASP A 243 1.94 -25.17 -16.41
CA ASP A 243 1.01 -24.58 -17.36
C ASP A 243 1.41 -23.15 -17.71
N SER A 244 1.45 -22.81 -19.00
CA SER A 244 1.73 -21.42 -19.42
C SER A 244 0.69 -20.44 -18.93
N ASP A 245 -0.58 -20.85 -18.79
CA ASP A 245 -1.69 -20.00 -18.38
C ASP A 245 -1.60 -19.55 -16.92
N ILE A 246 -0.87 -20.28 -16.05
CA ILE A 246 -0.64 -19.86 -14.66
C ILE A 246 0.11 -18.52 -14.59
N LYS A 247 0.96 -18.23 -15.59
CA LYS A 247 1.71 -16.99 -15.67
C LYS A 247 0.80 -15.75 -15.84
N ALA A 248 -0.38 -15.92 -16.46
CA ALA A 248 -1.41 -14.88 -16.51
C ALA A 248 -2.16 -14.78 -15.18
N ALA A 249 -2.52 -15.92 -14.57
CA ALA A 249 -3.30 -15.96 -13.33
C ALA A 249 -2.53 -15.44 -12.11
N ARG A 250 -1.20 -15.55 -12.10
CA ARG A 250 -0.31 -15.02 -11.04
C ARG A 250 -0.39 -13.50 -10.86
N VAL A 251 -0.73 -12.75 -11.95
CA VAL A 251 -1.08 -11.32 -11.90
C VAL A 251 -2.29 -11.10 -12.80
N SER A 252 -3.47 -11.35 -12.27
CA SER A 252 -4.70 -11.51 -13.06
C SER A 252 -5.49 -10.23 -13.31
N LEU A 253 -5.26 -9.16 -12.56
CA LEU A 253 -6.05 -7.91 -12.56
C LEU A 253 -7.57 -8.14 -12.37
N GLY A 254 -7.96 -9.35 -11.92
CA GLY A 254 -9.37 -9.74 -11.81
C GLY A 254 -10.13 -9.75 -13.14
N VAL A 255 -9.43 -9.95 -14.28
CA VAL A 255 -10.03 -9.96 -15.62
C VAL A 255 -10.08 -11.34 -16.27
N LEU A 256 -9.64 -12.38 -15.55
CA LEU A 256 -9.65 -13.76 -16.04
C LEU A 256 -10.79 -14.59 -15.47
N GLY A 257 -11.44 -14.13 -14.41
CA GLY A 257 -12.39 -14.88 -13.59
C GLY A 257 -12.14 -14.63 -12.11
N VAL A 258 -12.69 -15.48 -11.23
CA VAL A 258 -12.52 -15.40 -9.78
C VAL A 258 -11.61 -16.53 -9.31
N ILE A 259 -10.45 -16.17 -8.75
CA ILE A 259 -9.58 -17.13 -8.09
C ILE A 259 -10.30 -17.67 -6.86
N SER A 260 -10.44 -18.99 -6.77
CA SER A 260 -11.07 -19.67 -5.64
C SER A 260 -10.05 -20.19 -4.64
N GLN A 261 -8.94 -20.78 -5.14
CA GLN A 261 -7.92 -21.42 -4.31
C GLN A 261 -6.53 -21.15 -4.86
N VAL A 262 -5.54 -21.11 -3.96
CA VAL A 262 -4.11 -20.97 -4.28
C VAL A 262 -3.31 -21.96 -3.46
N THR A 263 -2.36 -22.66 -4.09
CA THR A 263 -1.38 -23.50 -3.41
C THR A 263 -0.01 -22.82 -3.46
N PHE A 264 0.54 -22.56 -2.29
CA PHE A 264 1.88 -22.00 -2.11
C PHE A 264 2.92 -23.10 -1.96
N LYS A 265 4.10 -22.90 -2.52
CA LYS A 265 5.34 -23.54 -2.12
C LYS A 265 5.97 -22.70 -1.02
N LEU A 266 6.21 -23.31 0.12
CA LEU A 266 6.77 -22.69 1.32
C LEU A 266 8.20 -23.19 1.56
N GLU A 267 8.87 -22.59 2.54
CA GLU A 267 10.19 -22.97 3.02
C GLU A 267 10.13 -23.38 4.51
N PRO A 268 11.14 -24.08 5.03
CA PRO A 268 11.25 -24.30 6.46
C PRO A 268 11.25 -22.96 7.22
N LEU A 269 10.60 -22.92 8.38
CA LEU A 269 10.58 -21.72 9.21
C LEU A 269 12.02 -21.34 9.61
N PHE A 270 12.34 -20.06 9.50
CA PHE A 270 13.67 -19.51 9.75
C PHE A 270 13.61 -18.27 10.64
N LYS A 271 14.76 -17.80 11.10
CA LYS A 271 14.89 -16.52 11.80
C LYS A 271 15.51 -15.45 10.92
N ARG A 272 15.23 -14.21 11.27
CA ARG A 272 15.80 -13.00 10.66
C ARG A 272 16.49 -12.15 11.71
N SER A 273 17.50 -11.41 11.27
CA SER A 273 18.26 -10.44 12.05
C SER A 273 18.08 -9.07 11.42
N ILE A 274 17.48 -8.13 12.16
CA ILE A 274 17.17 -6.78 11.65
C ILE A 274 17.98 -5.73 12.42
N SER A 275 18.62 -4.83 11.66
CA SER A 275 19.24 -3.60 12.15
C SER A 275 18.90 -2.44 11.24
N PHE A 276 18.86 -1.22 11.79
CA PHE A 276 18.71 0.01 11.01
C PHE A 276 19.99 0.84 11.07
N VAL A 277 20.44 1.32 9.91
CA VAL A 277 21.62 2.17 9.75
C VAL A 277 21.25 3.45 9.02
N GLU A 278 21.48 4.60 9.66
CA GLU A 278 21.22 5.92 9.06
C GLU A 278 22.50 6.46 8.41
N LYS A 279 22.39 6.96 7.17
CA LYS A 279 23.48 7.61 6.40
C LYS A 279 22.97 8.89 5.73
N ASN A 280 23.89 9.68 5.18
CA ASN A 280 23.56 10.74 4.21
C ASN A 280 23.16 10.12 2.86
N ASP A 281 22.40 10.85 2.05
CA ASP A 281 21.91 10.35 0.75
C ASP A 281 22.87 10.62 -0.43
N SER A 282 24.08 11.15 -0.19
CA SER A 282 25.02 11.56 -1.23
C SER A 282 25.44 10.44 -2.20
N ASP A 283 25.54 9.22 -1.70
CA ASP A 283 25.93 8.01 -2.44
C ASP A 283 24.76 7.04 -2.70
N LEU A 284 23.54 7.46 -2.38
CA LEU A 284 22.34 6.59 -2.44
C LEU A 284 22.17 5.93 -3.81
N GLY A 285 22.47 6.65 -4.91
CA GLY A 285 22.31 6.13 -6.26
C GLY A 285 23.15 4.87 -6.53
N ASP A 286 24.35 4.80 -5.99
CA ASP A 286 25.25 3.63 -6.12
C ASP A 286 24.98 2.60 -5.02
N GLU A 287 24.82 3.08 -3.79
CA GLU A 287 24.63 2.22 -2.61
C GLU A 287 23.34 1.43 -2.68
N ALA A 288 22.23 2.03 -3.17
CA ALA A 288 20.94 1.34 -3.25
C ALA A 288 21.02 0.06 -4.09
N ILE A 289 21.77 0.08 -5.20
CA ILE A 289 21.91 -1.10 -6.06
C ILE A 289 22.71 -2.19 -5.34
N ARG A 290 23.83 -1.84 -4.73
CA ARG A 290 24.71 -2.75 -4.00
C ARG A 290 24.00 -3.38 -2.80
N PHE A 291 23.27 -2.58 -2.03
CA PHE A 291 22.60 -2.97 -0.80
C PHE A 291 21.55 -4.07 -1.03
N GLY A 292 20.80 -4.03 -2.13
CA GLY A 292 19.81 -5.05 -2.47
C GLY A 292 20.41 -6.42 -2.79
N TYR A 293 21.65 -6.47 -3.28
CA TYR A 293 22.35 -7.73 -3.49
C TYR A 293 23.09 -8.23 -2.24
N GLN A 294 23.37 -7.36 -1.28
CA GLN A 294 24.09 -7.72 -0.05
C GLN A 294 23.17 -8.30 1.02
N HIS A 295 21.89 -7.89 1.07
CA HIS A 295 20.96 -8.25 2.12
C HIS A 295 19.68 -8.87 1.58
N GLU A 296 19.27 -10.01 2.16
CA GLU A 296 18.16 -10.83 1.62
C GLU A 296 16.81 -10.11 1.68
N PHE A 297 16.48 -9.42 2.78
CA PHE A 297 15.19 -8.76 2.99
C PHE A 297 15.30 -7.24 3.05
N ALA A 298 16.34 -6.69 2.44
CA ALA A 298 16.66 -5.28 2.48
C ALA A 298 15.52 -4.36 2.02
N ASP A 299 15.39 -3.23 2.66
CA ASP A 299 14.71 -2.06 2.11
C ASP A 299 15.40 -0.75 2.58
N ILE A 300 14.99 0.35 1.98
CA ILE A 300 15.55 1.66 2.26
C ILE A 300 14.38 2.63 2.47
N LYS A 301 14.48 3.49 3.50
CA LYS A 301 13.66 4.68 3.62
C LYS A 301 14.51 5.90 3.30
N TRP A 302 14.11 6.64 2.29
CA TRP A 302 14.81 7.85 1.87
C TRP A 302 14.01 9.09 2.26
N PHE A 303 14.67 10.02 2.95
CA PHE A 303 14.14 11.32 3.38
C PHE A 303 14.86 12.44 2.60
N PRO A 304 14.43 12.72 1.37
CA PRO A 304 15.17 13.65 0.50
C PRO A 304 15.28 15.05 1.09
N SER A 305 14.22 15.56 1.71
CA SER A 305 14.18 16.87 2.40
C SER A 305 15.19 17.00 3.54
N GLN A 306 15.54 15.87 4.20
CA GLN A 306 16.52 15.80 5.28
C GLN A 306 17.89 15.34 4.82
N ARG A 307 18.06 14.98 3.54
CA ARG A 307 19.25 14.36 2.96
C ARG A 307 19.71 13.13 3.73
N LYS A 308 18.77 12.33 4.17
CA LYS A 308 19.00 11.14 5.00
C LYS A 308 18.42 9.89 4.37
N VAL A 309 19.09 8.79 4.64
CA VAL A 309 18.69 7.44 4.23
C VAL A 309 18.76 6.52 5.42
N LEU A 310 17.73 5.73 5.60
CA LEU A 310 17.68 4.67 6.59
C LEU A 310 17.71 3.32 5.87
N TYR A 311 18.79 2.59 6.03
CA TYR A 311 18.98 1.24 5.49
C TYR A 311 18.48 0.20 6.50
N ARG A 312 17.59 -0.68 6.09
CA ARG A 312 17.23 -1.86 6.87
C ARG A 312 18.10 -3.04 6.44
N VAL A 313 19.13 -3.30 7.23
CA VAL A 313 19.95 -4.51 7.14
C VAL A 313 19.14 -5.66 7.71
N ASP A 314 18.75 -6.60 6.88
CA ASP A 314 17.77 -7.63 7.24
C ASP A 314 18.10 -8.93 6.51
N ASP A 315 18.58 -9.91 7.25
CA ASP A 315 19.12 -11.13 6.70
C ASP A 315 18.61 -12.36 7.45
N ARG A 316 18.57 -13.48 6.73
CA ARG A 316 18.27 -14.80 7.28
C ARG A 316 19.38 -15.24 8.21
N VAL A 317 19.00 -15.79 9.36
CA VAL A 317 19.92 -16.39 10.32
C VAL A 317 19.42 -17.77 10.75
N SER A 318 20.31 -18.56 11.35
CA SER A 318 19.98 -19.89 11.87
C SER A 318 18.85 -19.81 12.90
N THR A 319 17.99 -20.81 12.90
CA THR A 319 16.95 -20.99 13.94
C THR A 319 17.53 -21.12 15.35
N ASN A 320 18.80 -21.55 15.46
CA ASN A 320 19.54 -21.63 16.73
C ASN A 320 20.03 -20.27 17.23
N ALA A 321 19.99 -19.21 16.41
CA ALA A 321 20.35 -17.87 16.85
C ALA A 321 19.42 -17.42 17.99
N SER A 322 20.02 -16.90 19.08
CA SER A 322 19.26 -16.41 20.23
C SER A 322 18.43 -15.19 19.84
N GLY A 323 17.20 -15.14 20.33
CA GLY A 323 16.28 -14.00 20.15
C GLY A 323 14.85 -14.46 19.87
N ASP A 324 13.90 -13.69 20.40
CA ASP A 324 12.45 -13.84 20.20
C ASP A 324 11.83 -12.48 19.85
N GLY A 325 12.48 -11.80 18.90
CA GLY A 325 12.12 -10.47 18.44
C GLY A 325 10.76 -10.40 17.77
N LEU A 326 10.22 -9.19 17.77
CA LEU A 326 8.98 -8.83 17.07
C LEU A 326 9.21 -7.54 16.29
N PHE A 327 8.73 -7.52 15.07
CA PHE A 327 8.62 -6.30 14.26
C PHE A 327 7.15 -5.94 14.05
N ASP A 328 6.66 -5.02 14.86
CA ASP A 328 5.33 -4.43 14.70
C ASP A 328 5.48 -2.97 14.28
N PHE A 329 5.51 -2.73 12.96
CA PHE A 329 5.78 -1.42 12.39
C PHE A 329 4.75 -0.39 12.86
N ILE A 330 5.23 0.74 13.36
CA ILE A 330 4.40 1.77 14.00
C ILE A 330 3.26 2.26 13.10
N GLY A 331 3.53 2.41 11.80
CA GLY A 331 2.54 2.83 10.82
C GLY A 331 1.38 1.84 10.63
N PHE A 332 1.53 0.58 11.06
CA PHE A 332 0.50 -0.46 10.97
C PHE A 332 -0.15 -0.79 12.30
N ARG A 333 0.21 -0.08 13.37
CA ARG A 333 -0.43 -0.24 14.67
C ARG A 333 -1.75 0.51 14.75
N ALA A 334 -2.69 -0.05 15.47
CA ALA A 334 -3.89 0.66 15.87
C ALA A 334 -3.53 1.90 16.69
N ARG A 335 -4.18 3.02 16.41
CA ARG A 335 -3.97 4.30 17.09
C ARG A 335 -5.30 4.87 17.55
N THR A 336 -5.25 5.72 18.57
CA THR A 336 -6.46 6.42 19.01
C THR A 336 -6.97 7.33 17.91
N SER A 337 -8.28 7.30 17.67
CA SER A 337 -8.93 8.11 16.64
C SER A 337 -8.68 9.62 16.85
N LEU A 338 -8.57 10.06 18.11
CA LEU A 338 -8.25 11.45 18.43
C LEU A 338 -6.85 11.83 17.95
N LEU A 339 -5.83 11.00 18.22
CA LEU A 339 -4.46 11.27 17.78
C LEU A 339 -4.39 11.35 16.24
N LEU A 340 -5.05 10.44 15.55
CA LEU A 340 -5.12 10.44 14.09
C LEU A 340 -5.79 11.71 13.56
N ALA A 341 -6.90 12.14 14.20
CA ALA A 341 -7.59 13.37 13.83
C ALA A 341 -6.74 14.62 14.03
N VAL A 342 -5.96 14.69 15.12
CA VAL A 342 -5.04 15.81 15.39
C VAL A 342 -3.94 15.87 14.32
N ILE A 343 -3.28 14.74 14.02
CA ILE A 343 -2.22 14.68 12.99
C ILE A 343 -2.81 15.13 11.65
N ARG A 344 -3.97 14.58 11.27
CA ARG A 344 -4.63 14.93 10.01
C ARG A 344 -5.01 16.40 9.92
N THR A 345 -5.59 16.96 10.98
CA THR A 345 -6.01 18.38 11.00
C THR A 345 -4.78 19.29 10.91
N THR A 346 -3.67 18.93 11.55
CA THR A 346 -2.41 19.68 11.46
C THR A 346 -1.87 19.67 10.03
N GLU A 347 -1.83 18.51 9.38
CA GLU A 347 -1.40 18.38 7.99
C GLU A 347 -2.30 19.20 7.04
N GLU A 348 -3.61 19.10 7.18
CA GLU A 348 -4.57 19.87 6.37
C GLU A 348 -4.39 21.38 6.56
N ALA A 349 -4.16 21.84 7.78
CA ALA A 349 -3.91 23.25 8.06
C ALA A 349 -2.62 23.75 7.40
N GLN A 350 -1.53 23.00 7.51
CA GLN A 350 -0.24 23.34 6.89
C GLN A 350 -0.34 23.42 5.37
N GLU A 351 -1.07 22.49 4.74
CA GLU A 351 -1.32 22.50 3.30
C GLU A 351 -2.15 23.71 2.86
N VAL A 352 -3.24 24.03 3.58
CA VAL A 352 -4.15 25.13 3.23
C VAL A 352 -3.46 26.49 3.33
N ILE A 353 -2.65 26.73 4.37
CA ILE A 353 -1.93 28.01 4.54
C ILE A 353 -0.59 28.07 3.81
N GLY A 354 -0.17 26.97 3.17
CA GLY A 354 1.10 26.89 2.46
C GLY A 354 2.32 26.83 3.38
N ASP A 355 2.20 26.29 4.60
CA ASP A 355 3.28 26.22 5.58
C ASP A 355 4.22 25.02 5.34
N ALA A 356 5.09 25.16 4.36
CA ALA A 356 6.13 24.18 4.08
C ALA A 356 7.14 24.00 5.24
N ASN A 357 7.43 25.07 5.99
CA ASN A 357 8.36 24.99 7.13
C ASN A 357 7.76 24.15 8.26
N GLY A 358 6.49 24.41 8.60
CA GLY A 358 5.77 23.63 9.61
C GLY A 358 5.66 22.17 9.23
N LYS A 359 5.40 21.88 7.94
CA LYS A 359 5.33 20.51 7.42
C LYS A 359 6.67 19.77 7.56
N CYS A 360 7.78 20.39 7.17
CA CYS A 360 9.11 19.81 7.32
C CYS A 360 9.51 19.62 8.80
N ALA A 361 9.16 20.58 9.66
CA ALA A 361 9.38 20.43 11.10
C ALA A 361 8.59 19.25 11.68
N SER A 362 7.34 19.07 11.25
CA SER A 362 6.49 17.94 11.66
C SER A 362 7.06 16.60 11.20
N GLU A 363 7.62 16.54 9.98
CA GLU A 363 8.31 15.33 9.48
C GLU A 363 9.51 14.98 10.37
N VAL A 364 10.36 15.94 10.74
CA VAL A 364 11.50 15.70 11.65
C VAL A 364 11.04 15.16 13.00
N VAL A 365 9.94 15.67 13.54
CA VAL A 365 9.36 15.17 14.80
C VAL A 365 8.89 13.72 14.66
N THR A 366 8.15 13.40 13.60
CA THR A 366 7.64 12.04 13.37
C THR A 366 8.77 11.05 13.11
N THR A 367 9.75 11.39 12.29
CA THR A 367 10.92 10.52 12.02
C THR A 367 11.75 10.28 13.27
N THR A 368 11.93 11.30 14.13
CA THR A 368 12.62 11.15 15.41
C THR A 368 11.85 10.24 16.36
N ALA A 369 10.54 10.41 16.48
CA ALA A 369 9.69 9.57 17.31
C ALA A 369 9.72 8.10 16.86
N THR A 370 9.68 7.87 15.55
CA THR A 370 9.77 6.54 14.95
C THR A 370 11.13 5.89 15.24
N LYS A 371 12.22 6.65 15.16
CA LYS A 371 13.58 6.19 15.50
C LYS A 371 13.69 5.82 16.98
N VAL A 372 13.21 6.67 17.89
CA VAL A 372 13.25 6.40 19.36
C VAL A 372 12.48 5.14 19.73
N SER A 373 11.40 4.84 19.01
CA SER A 373 10.63 3.61 19.20
C SER A 373 11.18 2.41 18.41
N ALA A 374 12.44 2.49 17.94
CA ALA A 374 13.09 1.47 17.13
C ALA A 374 12.22 0.96 15.96
N TYR A 375 11.44 1.89 15.35
CA TYR A 375 10.53 1.60 14.23
C TYR A 375 9.48 0.52 14.51
N GLY A 376 9.29 0.14 15.77
CA GLY A 376 8.40 -0.92 16.20
C GLY A 376 9.07 -2.27 16.44
N LEU A 377 10.41 -2.33 16.43
CA LEU A 377 11.15 -3.52 16.79
C LEU A 377 11.27 -3.69 18.31
N THR A 378 11.16 -4.93 18.77
CA THR A 378 11.44 -5.32 20.17
C THR A 378 12.22 -6.63 20.18
N ASN A 379 13.13 -6.81 21.16
CA ASN A 379 13.99 -7.99 21.22
C ASN A 379 13.30 -9.23 21.80
N ASN A 380 12.23 -9.01 22.59
CA ASN A 380 11.49 -10.08 23.29
C ASN A 380 9.97 -9.96 23.14
N GLY A 381 9.50 -9.22 22.14
CA GLY A 381 8.08 -8.92 21.93
C GLY A 381 7.54 -7.76 22.77
N VAL A 382 8.32 -7.20 23.70
CA VAL A 382 7.90 -6.11 24.62
C VAL A 382 8.86 -4.93 24.56
N LEU A 383 10.16 -5.14 24.74
CA LEU A 383 11.17 -4.10 24.88
C LEU A 383 12.18 -4.14 23.74
N PHE A 384 12.61 -2.96 23.30
CA PHE A 384 13.80 -2.81 22.49
C PHE A 384 15.03 -2.62 23.39
N THR A 385 16.01 -3.49 23.23
CA THR A 385 17.25 -3.46 24.02
C THR A 385 18.50 -3.24 23.18
N GLY A 386 18.34 -3.10 21.86
CA GLY A 386 19.43 -2.83 20.93
C GLY A 386 19.37 -3.68 19.65
N TYR A 387 20.18 -3.31 18.68
CA TYR A 387 20.36 -4.07 17.44
C TYR A 387 21.50 -5.11 17.58
N PRO A 388 21.45 -6.20 16.78
CA PRO A 388 20.35 -6.61 15.92
C PRO A 388 19.17 -7.19 16.73
N VAL A 389 17.96 -7.04 16.18
CA VAL A 389 16.77 -7.74 16.70
C VAL A 389 16.62 -9.03 15.91
N ILE A 390 16.60 -10.16 16.62
CA ILE A 390 16.52 -11.51 16.03
C ILE A 390 15.22 -12.16 16.44
N GLY A 391 14.47 -12.70 15.47
CA GLY A 391 13.22 -13.42 15.70
C GLY A 391 12.80 -14.27 14.52
N TYR A 392 11.77 -15.10 14.71
CA TYR A 392 11.21 -15.93 13.65
C TYR A 392 10.54 -15.10 12.55
N GLN A 393 10.58 -15.59 11.30
CA GLN A 393 10.04 -14.92 10.12
C GLN A 393 8.62 -14.37 10.32
N ASN A 394 7.71 -15.16 10.87
CA ASN A 394 6.34 -14.76 11.15
C ASN A 394 6.22 -13.63 12.19
N ARG A 395 7.25 -13.38 12.99
CA ARG A 395 7.31 -12.31 14.00
C ARG A 395 8.11 -11.10 13.51
N MET A 396 9.06 -11.31 12.60
CA MET A 396 9.94 -10.28 12.04
C MET A 396 9.44 -9.72 10.72
N GLN A 397 8.40 -10.30 10.15
CA GLN A 397 7.63 -9.70 9.07
C GLN A 397 6.86 -8.51 9.65
N SER A 398 6.95 -7.35 9.00
CA SER A 398 6.17 -6.18 9.41
C SER A 398 4.69 -6.54 9.49
N SER A 399 3.99 -6.01 10.48
CA SER A 399 2.69 -6.54 10.86
C SER A 399 1.52 -5.67 10.40
N GLY A 400 0.35 -6.08 10.73
CA GLY A 400 -0.90 -5.38 10.55
C GLY A 400 -1.71 -5.40 11.83
N SER A 401 -1.10 -5.08 12.99
CA SER A 401 -1.78 -5.16 14.29
C SER A 401 -3.04 -4.28 14.38
N CYS A 402 -3.15 -3.22 13.57
CA CYS A 402 -4.39 -2.44 13.50
C CYS A 402 -5.60 -3.24 12.99
N LEU A 403 -5.40 -4.43 12.39
CA LEU A 403 -6.51 -5.33 12.08
C LEU A 403 -7.25 -5.81 13.33
N ASP A 404 -6.57 -5.84 14.47
CA ASP A 404 -7.12 -6.30 15.74
C ASP A 404 -7.93 -5.22 16.45
N SER A 405 -7.86 -3.96 15.99
CA SER A 405 -8.67 -2.87 16.55
C SER A 405 -10.18 -3.13 16.48
N LEU A 406 -10.58 -4.16 15.77
CA LEU A 406 -11.91 -4.65 15.59
C LEU A 406 -12.49 -5.46 16.74
N GLU A 407 -11.65 -6.25 17.35
CA GLU A 407 -12.05 -7.30 18.28
C GLU A 407 -12.05 -6.80 19.71
N ASP A 408 -11.31 -5.76 19.98
CA ASP A 408 -11.14 -5.21 21.32
C ASP A 408 -12.12 -4.05 21.64
N GLY A 409 -12.97 -3.67 20.69
CA GLY A 409 -13.90 -2.54 20.86
C GLY A 409 -13.22 -1.24 21.22
N LEU A 410 -11.91 -1.14 20.93
CA LEU A 410 -11.09 -0.03 21.37
C LEU A 410 -11.32 1.20 20.51
N ILE A 411 -11.11 2.27 21.13
CA ILE A 411 -10.92 3.65 20.76
C ILE A 411 -9.82 3.81 19.69
N THR A 412 -9.42 2.74 19.03
CA THR A 412 -8.32 2.68 18.06
C THR A 412 -8.80 2.23 16.69
N ALA A 413 -8.15 2.74 15.67
CA ALA A 413 -8.40 2.39 14.28
C ALA A 413 -7.08 2.25 13.51
N CYS A 414 -7.14 1.64 12.35
CA CYS A 414 -6.06 1.76 11.38
C CYS A 414 -5.83 3.23 11.01
N PRO A 415 -4.57 3.69 10.88
CA PRO A 415 -4.26 5.10 10.66
C PRO A 415 -4.97 5.74 9.45
N TRP A 416 -5.32 4.95 8.45
CA TRP A 416 -5.97 5.38 7.22
C TRP A 416 -7.46 5.03 7.14
N ASP A 417 -8.09 4.64 8.23
CA ASP A 417 -9.51 4.31 8.24
C ASP A 417 -10.36 5.56 7.90
N PRO A 418 -11.19 5.53 6.85
CA PRO A 418 -11.93 6.71 6.38
C PRO A 418 -13.04 7.16 7.34
N ARG A 419 -13.45 6.30 8.27
CA ARG A 419 -14.50 6.61 9.27
C ARG A 419 -13.99 7.55 10.34
N VAL A 420 -12.70 7.57 10.59
CA VAL A 420 -12.03 8.54 11.45
C VAL A 420 -11.25 9.51 10.58
N LYS A 421 -11.05 10.75 11.04
CA LYS A 421 -10.12 11.66 10.40
C LYS A 421 -8.69 11.19 10.68
N GLY A 422 -8.32 10.07 10.07
CA GLY A 422 -7.01 9.48 10.22
C GLY A 422 -6.00 9.98 9.20
N LEU A 423 -4.81 9.40 9.22
CA LEU A 423 -3.80 9.67 8.21
C LEU A 423 -4.35 9.34 6.83
N PHE A 424 -4.19 10.27 5.92
CA PHE A 424 -4.59 10.06 4.55
C PHE A 424 -3.51 9.26 3.83
N PHE A 425 -3.87 8.06 3.38
CA PHE A 425 -2.95 7.18 2.70
C PHE A 425 -3.20 7.22 1.20
N HIS A 426 -2.58 8.17 0.50
CA HIS A 426 -2.55 8.22 -0.95
C HIS A 426 -1.14 7.96 -1.43
N GLN A 427 -0.95 6.83 -2.09
CA GLN A 427 0.37 6.35 -2.48
C GLN A 427 0.48 6.23 -3.99
N THR A 428 1.62 6.64 -4.53
CA THR A 428 2.05 6.31 -5.88
C THR A 428 3.31 5.43 -5.80
N THR A 429 3.39 4.39 -6.64
CA THR A 429 4.46 3.39 -6.57
C THR A 429 4.95 3.05 -7.97
N PHE A 430 6.26 3.15 -8.17
CA PHE A 430 6.90 2.88 -9.46
C PHE A 430 8.04 1.89 -9.28
N SER A 431 8.09 0.87 -10.13
CA SER A 431 9.26 0.00 -10.27
C SER A 431 10.16 0.52 -11.37
N ILE A 432 11.37 0.90 -11.00
CA ILE A 432 12.43 1.35 -11.90
C ILE A 432 13.51 0.29 -11.95
N SER A 433 13.91 -0.12 -13.16
CA SER A 433 15.01 -1.08 -13.36
C SER A 433 16.27 -0.65 -12.61
N LEU A 434 16.96 -1.60 -11.99
CA LEU A 434 18.23 -1.32 -11.27
C LEU A 434 19.24 -0.58 -12.15
N THR A 435 19.26 -0.84 -13.46
CA THR A 435 20.15 -0.18 -14.40
C THR A 435 19.87 1.32 -14.57
N LYS A 436 18.66 1.77 -14.20
CA LYS A 436 18.21 3.16 -14.33
C LYS A 436 18.03 3.86 -12.98
N ALA A 437 18.01 3.11 -11.88
CA ALA A 437 17.67 3.60 -10.55
C ALA A 437 18.60 4.71 -10.08
N LYS A 438 19.92 4.59 -10.33
CA LYS A 438 20.92 5.63 -9.99
C LYS A 438 20.56 7.00 -10.58
N ASN A 439 20.31 7.05 -11.89
CA ASN A 439 20.00 8.30 -12.58
C ASN A 439 18.69 8.92 -12.08
N PHE A 440 17.67 8.07 -11.85
CA PHE A 440 16.40 8.53 -11.27
C PHE A 440 16.58 9.14 -9.88
N ILE A 441 17.34 8.49 -9.00
CA ILE A 441 17.64 9.00 -7.65
C ILE A 441 18.34 10.36 -7.74
N GLN A 442 19.36 10.50 -8.61
CA GLN A 442 20.08 11.75 -8.81
C GLN A 442 19.16 12.88 -9.30
N GLU A 443 18.23 12.59 -10.19
CA GLU A 443 17.29 13.61 -10.69
C GLU A 443 16.28 14.03 -9.61
N VAL A 444 15.84 13.12 -8.75
CA VAL A 444 15.02 13.47 -7.57
C VAL A 444 15.85 14.31 -6.58
N GLN A 445 17.12 13.98 -6.36
CA GLN A 445 18.03 14.81 -5.55
C GLN A 445 18.18 16.22 -6.13
N ASN A 446 18.27 16.35 -7.47
CA ASN A 446 18.33 17.65 -8.14
C ASN A 446 17.04 18.45 -7.96
N LEU A 447 15.87 17.81 -8.02
CA LEU A 447 14.59 18.45 -7.73
C LEU A 447 14.55 19.01 -6.30
N VAL A 448 14.99 18.22 -5.33
CA VAL A 448 15.04 18.64 -3.92
C VAL A 448 16.09 19.73 -3.69
N ALA A 449 17.21 19.72 -4.43
CA ALA A 449 18.20 20.81 -4.37
C ALA A 449 17.60 22.14 -4.85
N LEU A 450 16.70 22.11 -5.84
CA LEU A 450 15.97 23.29 -6.32
C LEU A 450 14.86 23.73 -5.36
N GLU A 451 14.19 22.75 -4.72
CA GLU A 451 13.06 22.97 -3.82
C GLU A 451 13.22 22.16 -2.52
N PRO A 452 14.09 22.60 -1.58
CA PRO A 452 14.49 21.79 -0.42
C PRO A 452 13.35 21.37 0.53
N LYS A 453 12.19 22.02 0.44
CA LYS A 453 11.02 21.72 1.28
C LYS A 453 9.95 20.90 0.56
N SER A 454 10.23 20.43 -0.66
CA SER A 454 9.20 19.84 -1.53
C SER A 454 8.72 18.45 -1.11
N LEU A 455 9.56 17.65 -0.51
CA LEU A 455 9.27 16.26 -0.15
C LEU A 455 9.21 16.03 1.37
N CYS A 456 8.81 17.04 2.12
CA CYS A 456 8.49 16.87 3.52
C CYS A 456 7.12 16.19 3.64
N VAL A 457 7.10 14.92 4.04
CA VAL A 457 5.90 14.08 4.04
C VAL A 457 5.56 13.66 5.46
N LEU A 458 4.30 13.93 5.86
CA LEU A 458 3.68 13.36 7.03
C LEU A 458 2.89 12.14 6.57
N GLY A 459 3.39 10.96 6.75
CA GLY A 459 2.73 9.79 6.22
C GLY A 459 3.05 8.51 6.95
N LEU A 460 2.46 7.43 6.46
CA LEU A 460 2.61 6.10 7.01
C LEU A 460 4.08 5.64 7.06
N TYR A 461 4.84 5.99 6.02
CA TYR A 461 6.23 5.56 5.87
C TYR A 461 7.26 6.63 6.18
N ASP A 462 6.85 7.88 6.37
CA ASP A 462 7.76 9.02 6.58
C ASP A 462 8.91 9.00 5.54
N GLY A 463 8.71 9.58 4.36
CA GLY A 463 9.68 9.58 3.27
C GLY A 463 9.33 8.62 2.12
N ILE A 464 10.30 8.36 1.25
CA ILE A 464 10.18 7.44 0.12
C ILE A 464 10.65 6.05 0.55
N LEU A 465 9.76 5.06 0.53
CA LEU A 465 10.13 3.68 0.77
C LEU A 465 10.63 3.04 -0.53
N MET A 466 11.85 2.50 -0.51
CA MET A 466 12.47 1.82 -1.64
C MET A 466 12.57 0.33 -1.34
N ARG A 467 11.90 -0.51 -2.16
CA ARG A 467 11.87 -1.95 -2.01
C ARG A 467 12.42 -2.64 -3.25
N TYR A 468 13.12 -3.74 -3.04
CA TYR A 468 13.69 -4.53 -4.12
C TYR A 468 12.68 -5.55 -4.65
N VAL A 469 12.53 -5.59 -5.97
CA VAL A 469 11.63 -6.53 -6.63
C VAL A 469 12.37 -7.22 -7.76
N LYS A 470 12.51 -8.53 -7.64
CA LYS A 470 13.12 -9.37 -8.65
C LYS A 470 12.18 -9.53 -9.86
N ALA A 471 12.77 -9.72 -11.04
CA ALA A 471 12.03 -10.08 -12.25
C ALA A 471 11.21 -11.35 -12.03
N SER A 472 9.96 -11.31 -12.49
CA SER A 472 8.98 -12.41 -12.36
C SER A 472 8.68 -13.06 -13.71
N THR A 473 8.28 -14.33 -13.69
CA THR A 473 7.79 -15.05 -14.86
C THR A 473 6.32 -14.76 -15.17
N ALA A 474 5.58 -14.10 -14.26
CA ALA A 474 4.20 -13.70 -14.52
C ALA A 474 4.13 -12.69 -15.67
N TYR A 475 3.15 -12.86 -16.58
CA TYR A 475 3.05 -12.03 -17.79
C TYR A 475 2.93 -10.53 -17.51
N LEU A 476 2.25 -10.15 -16.43
CA LEU A 476 2.13 -8.76 -15.96
C LEU A 476 2.91 -8.52 -14.65
N GLY A 477 3.88 -9.35 -14.33
CA GLY A 477 4.85 -9.16 -13.25
C GLY A 477 5.98 -8.22 -13.67
N LYS A 478 6.91 -7.94 -12.75
CA LYS A 478 8.08 -7.09 -13.06
C LYS A 478 8.95 -7.77 -14.11
N GLN A 479 9.38 -6.99 -15.10
CA GLN A 479 10.10 -7.52 -16.27
C GLN A 479 11.62 -7.62 -16.05
N GLU A 480 12.13 -6.86 -15.08
CA GLU A 480 13.55 -6.74 -14.73
C GLU A 480 13.67 -6.55 -13.22
N ASP A 481 14.84 -6.90 -12.67
CA ASP A 481 15.18 -6.57 -11.29
C ASP A 481 15.09 -5.05 -11.10
N SER A 482 14.34 -4.62 -10.09
CA SER A 482 13.90 -3.25 -9.96
C SER A 482 13.93 -2.78 -8.50
N ILE A 483 13.90 -1.47 -8.32
CA ILE A 483 13.53 -0.83 -7.06
C ILE A 483 12.14 -0.24 -7.22
N ASP A 484 11.22 -0.60 -6.33
CA ASP A 484 9.94 0.07 -6.15
C ASP A 484 10.13 1.30 -5.26
N PHE A 485 9.73 2.44 -5.78
CA PHE A 485 9.69 3.71 -5.04
C PHE A 485 8.24 3.95 -4.61
N ASP A 486 7.95 3.77 -3.33
CA ASP A 486 6.64 4.04 -2.73
C ASP A 486 6.66 5.47 -2.17
N ILE A 487 5.87 6.37 -2.74
CA ILE A 487 5.72 7.75 -2.29
C ILE A 487 4.32 7.95 -1.75
N THR A 488 4.21 8.20 -0.45
CA THR A 488 2.94 8.55 0.20
C THR A 488 2.88 10.07 0.36
N TYR A 489 1.76 10.68 -0.02
CA TYR A 489 1.64 12.14 0.01
C TYR A 489 0.23 12.62 0.35
N TYR A 490 0.12 13.91 0.68
CA TYR A 490 -1.14 14.57 0.96
C TYR A 490 -2.04 14.62 -0.28
N ARG A 491 -3.34 14.50 -0.05
CA ARG A 491 -4.39 14.77 -1.03
C ARG A 491 -5.57 15.45 -0.37
N SER A 492 -5.93 16.62 -0.87
CA SER A 492 -7.10 17.36 -0.39
C SER A 492 -8.41 16.58 -0.59
N LYS A 493 -9.40 16.83 0.25
CA LYS A 493 -10.79 16.40 0.00
C LYS A 493 -11.41 17.13 -1.17
N ASP A 494 -11.01 18.40 -1.41
CA ASP A 494 -11.37 19.16 -2.59
C ASP A 494 -10.47 18.74 -3.78
N PRO A 495 -11.04 18.17 -4.87
CA PRO A 495 -10.28 17.76 -6.04
C PRO A 495 -9.61 18.91 -6.80
N LEU A 496 -10.06 20.14 -6.58
CA LEU A 496 -9.49 21.36 -7.19
C LEU A 496 -8.51 22.08 -6.24
N ALA A 497 -8.15 21.49 -5.11
CA ALA A 497 -7.14 22.05 -4.21
C ALA A 497 -5.77 21.40 -4.47
N PRO A 498 -4.82 22.16 -5.05
CA PRO A 498 -3.46 21.69 -5.21
C PRO A 498 -2.81 21.46 -3.84
N ARG A 499 -1.85 20.53 -3.77
CA ARG A 499 -0.99 20.33 -2.61
C ARG A 499 0.23 21.25 -2.66
N LEU A 500 0.91 21.40 -1.55
CA LEU A 500 2.23 22.02 -1.54
C LEU A 500 3.17 21.26 -2.48
N TYR A 501 3.90 21.99 -3.32
CA TYR A 501 4.83 21.43 -4.31
C TYR A 501 4.18 20.38 -5.23
N GLU A 502 2.97 20.67 -5.69
CA GLU A 502 2.24 19.84 -6.66
C GLU A 502 3.11 19.51 -7.88
N ASP A 503 3.80 20.52 -8.40
CA ASP A 503 4.71 20.43 -9.55
C ASP A 503 5.81 19.39 -9.37
N ILE A 504 6.40 19.30 -8.17
CA ILE A 504 7.50 18.37 -7.89
C ILE A 504 6.99 16.91 -7.86
N LEU A 505 5.83 16.66 -7.22
CA LEU A 505 5.25 15.32 -7.16
C LEU A 505 4.79 14.85 -8.53
N GLU A 506 4.16 15.72 -9.33
CA GLU A 506 3.77 15.42 -10.70
C GLU A 506 5.00 15.18 -11.59
N GLU A 507 6.07 15.96 -11.43
CA GLU A 507 7.30 15.79 -12.21
C GLU A 507 7.98 14.44 -11.90
N ILE A 508 8.07 14.04 -10.63
CA ILE A 508 8.62 12.74 -10.23
C ILE A 508 7.81 11.60 -10.85
N GLU A 509 6.46 11.68 -10.80
CA GLU A 509 5.58 10.68 -11.39
C GLU A 509 5.79 10.57 -12.90
N GLN A 510 5.75 11.70 -13.62
CA GLN A 510 5.92 11.72 -15.07
C GLN A 510 7.34 11.31 -15.48
N MET A 511 8.37 11.72 -14.74
CA MET A 511 9.75 11.32 -14.96
C MET A 511 9.92 9.81 -14.81
N ALA A 512 9.37 9.21 -13.74
CA ALA A 512 9.41 7.76 -13.55
C ALA A 512 8.74 7.03 -14.71
N VAL A 513 7.51 7.43 -15.08
CA VAL A 513 6.67 6.72 -16.05
C VAL A 513 7.16 6.90 -17.49
N PHE A 514 7.48 8.15 -17.89
CA PHE A 514 7.73 8.48 -19.29
C PHE A 514 9.23 8.51 -19.64
N LYS A 515 10.08 9.00 -18.75
CA LYS A 515 11.54 9.07 -19.00
C LYS A 515 12.22 7.73 -18.68
N TYR A 516 11.92 7.17 -17.53
CA TYR A 516 12.57 5.93 -17.06
C TYR A 516 11.81 4.65 -17.43
N GLY A 517 10.59 4.77 -17.95
CA GLY A 517 9.78 3.64 -18.37
C GLY A 517 9.32 2.78 -17.21
N ALA A 518 9.17 3.36 -16.02
CA ALA A 518 8.78 2.66 -14.81
C ALA A 518 7.46 1.91 -14.97
N LEU A 519 7.35 0.77 -14.30
CA LEU A 519 6.11 0.00 -14.19
C LEU A 519 5.35 0.42 -12.93
N PRO A 520 4.08 0.84 -13.03
CA PRO A 520 3.27 1.16 -11.87
C PRO A 520 2.93 -0.10 -11.06
N HIS A 521 2.63 0.08 -9.78
CA HIS A 521 1.97 -0.96 -9.00
C HIS A 521 0.48 -1.00 -9.36
N TRP A 522 -0.02 -2.17 -9.79
CA TRP A 522 -1.38 -2.31 -10.32
C TRP A 522 -2.50 -1.86 -9.36
N GLY A 523 -2.28 -1.92 -8.05
CA GLY A 523 -3.29 -1.61 -7.04
C GLY A 523 -3.19 -0.22 -6.41
N LYS A 524 -2.26 0.68 -6.83
CA LYS A 524 -1.95 1.87 -6.06
C LYS A 524 -1.99 3.20 -6.81
N ASN A 525 -1.82 3.20 -8.13
CA ASN A 525 -1.51 4.39 -8.89
C ASN A 525 -2.74 5.08 -9.50
N ARG A 526 -2.53 6.33 -9.97
CA ARG A 526 -3.51 7.14 -10.68
C ARG A 526 -3.45 6.86 -12.18
N ASN A 527 -4.43 7.35 -12.96
CA ASN A 527 -4.54 7.08 -14.41
C ASN A 527 -3.29 7.43 -15.21
N VAL A 528 -2.60 8.53 -14.86
CA VAL A 528 -1.35 8.96 -15.54
C VAL A 528 -0.30 7.84 -15.54
N ALA A 529 -0.15 7.11 -14.45
CA ALA A 529 0.83 6.04 -14.34
C ALA A 529 0.53 4.82 -15.24
N PHE A 530 -0.72 4.67 -15.66
CA PHE A 530 -1.17 3.56 -16.51
C PHE A 530 -1.22 3.89 -18.00
N GLN A 531 -0.87 5.11 -18.42
CA GLN A 531 -0.83 5.47 -19.84
C GLN A 531 0.18 4.62 -20.60
N GLY A 532 -0.30 3.85 -21.61
CA GLY A 532 0.54 2.96 -22.40
C GLY A 532 1.23 1.86 -21.60
N VAL A 533 0.73 1.54 -20.40
CA VAL A 533 1.39 0.59 -19.49
C VAL A 533 1.56 -0.78 -20.09
N ILE A 534 0.56 -1.26 -20.85
CA ILE A 534 0.58 -2.62 -21.41
C ILE A 534 1.73 -2.82 -22.41
N ASP A 535 2.10 -1.78 -23.15
CA ASP A 535 3.17 -1.81 -24.13
C ASP A 535 4.57 -1.99 -23.49
N LYS A 536 4.67 -1.78 -22.20
CA LYS A 536 5.91 -2.00 -21.42
C LYS A 536 6.11 -3.48 -21.05
N TYR A 537 5.09 -4.34 -21.22
CA TYR A 537 5.16 -5.74 -20.87
C TYR A 537 5.43 -6.61 -22.09
N LYS A 538 6.57 -7.28 -22.13
CA LYS A 538 7.00 -8.17 -23.23
C LYS A 538 5.99 -9.29 -23.52
N SER A 539 5.31 -9.77 -22.46
CA SER A 539 4.33 -10.86 -22.53
C SER A 539 2.88 -10.41 -22.55
N ALA A 540 2.61 -9.12 -22.85
CA ALA A 540 1.25 -8.59 -22.94
C ALA A 540 0.36 -9.37 -23.90
N GLY A 541 0.89 -9.74 -25.07
CA GLY A 541 0.16 -10.54 -26.06
C GLY A 541 -0.27 -11.91 -25.54
N GLU A 542 0.60 -12.58 -24.76
CA GLU A 542 0.29 -13.87 -24.15
C GLU A 542 -0.77 -13.72 -23.04
N PHE A 543 -0.67 -12.69 -22.21
CA PHE A 543 -1.71 -12.39 -21.24
C PHE A 543 -3.08 -12.19 -21.89
N LEU A 544 -3.15 -11.41 -22.97
CA LEU A 544 -4.39 -11.16 -23.69
C LEU A 544 -4.94 -12.40 -24.39
N LYS A 545 -4.10 -13.36 -24.82
CA LYS A 545 -4.57 -14.66 -25.33
C LYS A 545 -5.26 -15.46 -24.22
N VAL A 546 -4.65 -15.53 -23.03
CA VAL A 546 -5.25 -16.22 -21.88
C VAL A 546 -6.55 -15.53 -21.45
N LYS A 547 -6.59 -14.18 -21.43
CA LYS A 547 -7.81 -13.42 -21.14
C LYS A 547 -8.94 -13.81 -22.09
N ARG A 548 -8.71 -13.80 -23.40
CA ARG A 548 -9.71 -14.22 -24.39
C ARG A 548 -10.14 -15.69 -24.26
N LYS A 549 -9.22 -16.55 -23.86
CA LYS A 549 -9.50 -17.97 -23.61
C LYS A 549 -10.41 -18.20 -22.41
N PHE A 550 -10.19 -17.43 -21.32
CA PHE A 550 -10.88 -17.61 -20.02
C PHE A 550 -12.17 -16.80 -19.92
N ASP A 551 -12.20 -15.65 -20.57
CA ASP A 551 -13.36 -14.75 -20.60
C ASP A 551 -13.60 -14.23 -22.02
N PRO A 552 -14.09 -15.10 -22.93
CA PRO A 552 -14.29 -14.76 -24.35
C PRO A 552 -15.35 -13.69 -24.56
N LEU A 553 -16.29 -13.55 -23.65
CA LEU A 553 -17.37 -12.54 -23.71
C LEU A 553 -17.00 -11.22 -23.01
N GLY A 554 -15.82 -11.13 -22.36
CA GLY A 554 -15.40 -9.93 -21.64
C GLY A 554 -16.24 -9.60 -20.41
N LEU A 555 -16.83 -10.62 -19.76
CA LEU A 555 -17.72 -10.41 -18.62
C LEU A 555 -16.97 -9.94 -17.35
N PHE A 556 -15.67 -10.23 -17.24
CA PHE A 556 -14.79 -9.72 -16.20
C PHE A 556 -14.02 -8.46 -16.60
N SER A 557 -14.29 -7.90 -17.77
CA SER A 557 -13.77 -6.60 -18.20
C SER A 557 -14.55 -5.44 -17.57
N SER A 558 -13.84 -4.31 -17.41
CA SER A 558 -14.43 -2.98 -17.21
C SER A 558 -13.80 -2.01 -18.21
N GLU A 559 -14.37 -0.83 -18.39
CA GLU A 559 -13.80 0.18 -19.28
C GLU A 559 -12.36 0.51 -18.90
N TRP A 560 -12.12 0.73 -17.60
CA TRP A 560 -10.79 1.00 -17.07
C TRP A 560 -9.83 -0.17 -17.33
N SER A 561 -10.24 -1.42 -17.09
CA SER A 561 -9.37 -2.58 -17.34
C SER A 561 -9.07 -2.75 -18.84
N ASP A 562 -10.03 -2.48 -19.71
CA ASP A 562 -9.82 -2.55 -21.15
C ASP A 562 -8.89 -1.42 -21.64
N GLN A 563 -8.97 -0.24 -21.03
CA GLN A 563 -8.08 0.89 -21.32
C GLN A 563 -6.63 0.61 -20.92
N ILE A 564 -6.39 0.10 -19.71
CA ILE A 564 -5.02 -0.22 -19.26
C ILE A 564 -4.42 -1.42 -19.99
N LEU A 565 -5.26 -2.31 -20.52
CA LEU A 565 -4.85 -3.45 -21.36
C LEU A 565 -4.73 -3.10 -22.84
N GLY A 566 -4.91 -1.83 -23.22
CA GLY A 566 -4.81 -1.39 -24.61
C GLY A 566 -5.95 -1.89 -25.54
N LEU A 567 -7.02 -2.41 -24.96
CA LEU A 567 -8.21 -2.88 -25.72
C LEU A 567 -9.16 -1.73 -26.04
N LYS A 568 -9.09 -0.64 -25.32
CA LYS A 568 -9.82 0.62 -25.52
C LYS A 568 -8.91 1.83 -25.31
N THR A 569 -9.29 2.95 -25.87
CA THR A 569 -8.68 4.27 -25.64
C THR A 569 -9.44 5.04 -24.54
N GLY A 570 -8.92 6.22 -24.13
CA GLY A 570 -9.67 7.13 -23.24
C GLY A 570 -9.35 6.99 -21.75
N LEU A 571 -8.20 6.41 -21.38
CA LEU A 571 -7.77 6.34 -19.99
C LEU A 571 -7.59 7.73 -19.35
N SER A 572 -7.10 8.71 -20.14
CA SER A 572 -7.00 10.10 -19.70
C SER A 572 -8.36 10.74 -19.65
N ILE A 573 -8.74 11.26 -18.47
CA ILE A 573 -9.99 11.99 -18.25
C ILE A 573 -9.67 13.47 -18.25
N VAL A 574 -9.93 14.16 -19.35
CA VAL A 574 -9.65 15.58 -19.53
C VAL A 574 -10.81 16.42 -19.01
N LYS A 575 -10.55 17.22 -17.99
CA LYS A 575 -11.49 18.17 -17.39
C LYS A 575 -10.72 19.20 -16.56
N ASP A 576 -11.38 20.24 -16.08
CA ASP A 576 -10.78 21.22 -15.17
C ASP A 576 -10.22 20.52 -13.92
N GLY A 577 -8.97 20.86 -13.58
CA GLY A 577 -8.25 20.28 -12.45
C GLY A 577 -7.82 18.81 -12.62
N CYS A 578 -7.92 18.22 -13.82
CA CYS A 578 -7.64 16.79 -14.01
C CYS A 578 -6.19 16.39 -13.66
N ALA A 579 -5.23 17.29 -13.83
CA ALA A 579 -3.84 16.99 -13.50
C ALA A 579 -3.64 16.81 -11.99
N LEU A 580 -4.27 17.65 -11.16
CA LEU A 580 -4.19 17.57 -9.70
C LEU A 580 -4.61 16.21 -9.15
N GLU A 581 -5.52 15.54 -9.85
CA GLU A 581 -6.02 14.21 -9.51
C GLU A 581 -5.30 13.08 -10.26
N GLY A 582 -4.29 13.41 -11.10
CA GLY A 582 -3.59 12.43 -11.93
C GLY A 582 -4.47 11.70 -12.94
N LEU A 583 -5.55 12.36 -13.37
CA LEU A 583 -6.47 11.86 -14.40
C LEU A 583 -5.96 12.18 -15.80
N CYS A 584 -5.16 13.22 -15.94
CA CYS A 584 -4.51 13.65 -17.17
C CYS A 584 -3.12 14.23 -16.88
N VAL A 585 -2.26 14.31 -17.89
CA VAL A 585 -1.11 15.21 -17.92
C VAL A 585 -1.62 16.58 -18.41
N CYS A 586 -1.27 17.66 -17.72
CA CYS A 586 -1.80 18.96 -18.11
C CYS A 586 -1.28 19.39 -19.50
N SER A 587 -2.14 20.02 -20.30
CA SER A 587 -1.81 20.62 -21.59
C SER A 587 -2.31 22.06 -21.72
N GLN A 588 -3.08 22.52 -20.75
CA GLN A 588 -3.58 23.89 -20.63
C GLN A 588 -3.78 24.23 -19.15
N ASP A 589 -3.85 25.52 -18.83
CA ASP A 589 -3.92 25.99 -17.45
C ASP A 589 -5.17 25.52 -16.71
N ALA A 590 -6.31 25.34 -17.39
CA ALA A 590 -7.54 24.83 -16.80
C ALA A 590 -7.41 23.40 -16.23
N HIS A 591 -6.45 22.61 -16.72
CA HIS A 591 -6.16 21.28 -16.15
C HIS A 591 -5.50 21.31 -14.78
N CYS A 592 -5.04 22.49 -14.35
CA CYS A 592 -4.51 22.80 -13.02
C CYS A 592 -5.56 23.55 -12.17
N ALA A 593 -5.17 24.59 -11.44
CA ALA A 593 -6.05 25.45 -10.66
C ALA A 593 -5.67 26.93 -10.83
N PRO A 594 -5.98 27.57 -11.98
CA PRO A 594 -5.59 28.96 -12.26
C PRO A 594 -6.12 29.96 -11.24
N SER A 595 -7.35 29.73 -10.72
CA SER A 595 -7.97 30.57 -9.68
C SER A 595 -7.21 30.55 -8.34
N LYS A 596 -6.34 29.55 -8.14
CA LYS A 596 -5.46 29.40 -6.96
C LYS A 596 -3.99 29.68 -7.30
N GLY A 597 -3.70 30.22 -8.49
CA GLY A 597 -2.36 30.55 -8.97
C GLY A 597 -1.54 29.37 -9.50
N TYR A 598 -2.16 28.25 -9.85
CA TYR A 598 -1.47 27.09 -10.40
C TYR A 598 -1.72 26.95 -11.90
N PHE A 599 -0.64 26.90 -12.68
CA PHE A 599 -0.66 26.91 -14.13
C PHE A 599 0.17 25.77 -14.72
N CYS A 600 -0.20 25.25 -15.89
CA CYS A 600 0.48 24.18 -16.57
C CYS A 600 1.83 24.66 -17.15
N ARG A 601 2.94 24.13 -16.66
CA ARG A 601 4.29 24.51 -17.10
C ARG A 601 5.17 23.27 -17.29
N ALA A 602 6.33 23.45 -17.90
CA ALA A 602 7.35 22.40 -18.00
C ALA A 602 7.97 22.09 -16.63
N GLY A 603 8.38 20.86 -16.43
CA GLY A 603 9.12 20.43 -15.24
C GLY A 603 10.45 21.16 -15.05
N LYS A 604 10.98 21.13 -13.82
CA LYS A 604 12.23 21.82 -13.45
C LYS A 604 13.48 21.04 -13.90
N VAL A 605 13.49 19.74 -13.76
CA VAL A 605 14.58 18.82 -14.15
C VAL A 605 14.20 18.05 -15.41
N TYR A 606 13.04 17.42 -15.45
CA TYR A 606 12.51 16.75 -16.63
C TYR A 606 11.62 17.71 -17.43
N LYS A 607 12.23 18.36 -18.44
CA LYS A 607 11.59 19.44 -19.21
C LYS A 607 10.37 19.02 -20.04
N ASP A 608 10.24 17.73 -20.37
CA ASP A 608 9.10 17.21 -21.10
C ASP A 608 7.88 16.97 -20.19
N ALA A 609 8.08 16.89 -18.87
CA ALA A 609 6.97 16.86 -17.93
C ALA A 609 6.13 18.14 -18.05
N LYS A 610 4.81 17.99 -17.89
CA LYS A 610 3.85 19.09 -17.82
C LYS A 610 3.14 19.02 -16.46
N VAL A 611 3.41 20.03 -15.64
CA VAL A 611 3.07 20.03 -14.21
C VAL A 611 2.38 21.32 -13.80
N CYS A 612 1.62 21.26 -12.71
CA CYS A 612 0.87 22.39 -12.17
C CYS A 612 1.76 23.24 -11.24
N VAL A 613 2.41 24.25 -11.80
CA VAL A 613 3.34 25.15 -11.08
C VAL A 613 2.59 26.31 -10.44
N LYS A 614 2.87 26.60 -9.18
CA LYS A 614 2.39 27.81 -8.51
C LYS A 614 3.19 29.02 -9.02
N ILE A 615 2.49 30.02 -9.55
CA ILE A 615 3.06 31.31 -9.97
C ILE A 615 2.55 32.36 -8.99
N ASN A 616 3.48 32.99 -8.28
CA ASN A 616 3.18 34.04 -7.29
C ASN A 616 2.88 35.39 -7.98
#